data_6a5ed6a56d03926b96d32b6d00a688d9
#
_entry.id   6a5ed6a56d03926b96d32b6d00a688d9
#
_cell.length_a   1.000
_cell.length_b   1.000
_cell.length_c   1.000
_cell.angle_alpha   90.00
_cell.angle_beta   90.00
_cell.angle_gamma   90.00
#
_symmetry.space_group_name_H-M   'P 1'
#
loop_
_entity.id
_entity.type
_entity.pdbx_description
1 polymer ?
#
loop_
_entity_poly.entity_id
_entity_poly.type
_entity_poly.pdbx_seq_one_letter_code
_entity_poly.pdbx_strand_id
1 'polypeptide(L)'
;MKPGVSGWHKRQGFVILLTFFAVSARAAHPLPVSSALNLYSLQSPGAAAESQQSSKSSADAQVIMNGIRFQPPELTVHAGETVEWKNEDIVSHTVTADDGSFDSGLIPPGGTWKMTVKSAGSLEYHCRPHPNMKAKLVATNGTQSPQPQTNTGFRLPALTPPRSPQELHPILVNFTAALLPLALLSDLLGLWTRRTSLHAAASWMVLYAAIITPLTGIAGWWWKSRSGGALPENLITVHQWLGTSLVLVFVVLAVWRWRIHKRNQVPSIAYLLFAGITVLALIYQGSLGGAMAFGR
;
A
#
# COMPACT_ATOMS: atom_id res chain seq x y z
N MET A 1 39.52 46.30 -42.14
CA MET A 1 40.31 45.97 -40.95
C MET A 1 39.38 45.87 -39.78
N LYS A 2 39.07 44.63 -39.27
CA LYS A 2 38.35 44.38 -38.07
C LYS A 2 39.24 43.57 -37.15
N PRO A 3 39.41 43.89 -35.86
CA PRO A 3 40.16 43.06 -34.93
C PRO A 3 39.29 41.96 -34.38
N GLY A 4 39.85 40.74 -34.32
CA GLY A 4 39.23 39.57 -33.76
C GLY A 4 39.22 39.62 -32.24
N VAL A 5 38.13 39.11 -31.66
CA VAL A 5 38.00 38.88 -30.24
C VAL A 5 38.07 37.37 -30.02
N SER A 6 39.17 36.91 -29.44
CA SER A 6 39.36 35.56 -28.96
C SER A 6 38.68 35.40 -27.58
N GLY A 7 37.57 34.68 -27.56
CA GLY A 7 36.90 34.30 -26.31
C GLY A 7 37.42 32.98 -25.80
N TRP A 8 38.13 32.99 -24.72
CA TRP A 8 38.53 31.81 -23.94
C TRP A 8 37.34 31.28 -23.17
N HIS A 9 36.75 30.19 -23.62
CA HIS A 9 35.82 29.43 -22.79
C HIS A 9 36.58 28.47 -21.87
N LYS A 10 36.68 28.83 -20.59
CA LYS A 10 37.10 27.93 -19.53
C LYS A 10 36.09 26.78 -19.45
N ARG A 11 36.51 25.58 -19.82
CA ARG A 11 35.80 24.31 -19.54
C ARG A 11 35.94 24.03 -18.05
N GLN A 12 34.92 24.34 -17.28
CA GLN A 12 34.77 23.76 -15.95
C GLN A 12 34.17 22.37 -16.12
N GLY A 13 35.02 21.35 -15.99
CA GLY A 13 34.60 19.95 -15.88
C GLY A 13 33.92 19.73 -14.54
N PHE A 14 32.61 19.57 -14.55
CA PHE A 14 31.85 19.16 -13.40
C PHE A 14 31.90 17.62 -13.32
N VAL A 15 32.75 17.11 -12.44
CA VAL A 15 32.74 15.70 -12.04
C VAL A 15 31.59 15.54 -11.03
N ILE A 16 30.47 15.02 -11.49
CA ILE A 16 29.38 14.59 -10.58
C ILE A 16 29.82 13.26 -10.00
N LEU A 17 30.25 13.30 -8.76
CA LEU A 17 30.51 12.12 -7.95
C LEU A 17 29.17 11.53 -7.53
N LEU A 18 28.72 10.50 -8.25
CA LEU A 18 27.59 9.65 -7.83
C LEU A 18 28.06 8.77 -6.67
N THR A 19 27.95 9.25 -5.45
CA THR A 19 28.07 8.40 -4.26
C THR A 19 26.81 7.56 -4.12
N PHE A 20 26.92 6.31 -4.54
CA PHE A 20 25.98 5.27 -4.17
C PHE A 20 26.07 5.07 -2.65
N PHE A 21 25.01 5.40 -1.94
CA PHE A 21 24.82 4.97 -0.56
C PHE A 21 24.58 3.45 -0.58
N ALA A 22 25.62 2.68 -0.38
CA ALA A 22 25.53 1.29 -0.02
C ALA A 22 25.00 1.22 1.42
N VAL A 23 23.74 0.84 1.59
CA VAL A 23 23.19 0.46 2.88
C VAL A 23 23.87 -0.87 3.27
N SER A 24 24.89 -0.79 4.10
CA SER A 24 25.49 -1.95 4.75
C SER A 24 24.46 -2.59 5.67
N ALA A 25 23.90 -3.71 5.24
CA ALA A 25 23.20 -4.62 6.12
C ALA A 25 24.22 -5.19 7.13
N ARG A 26 24.17 -4.71 8.36
CA ARG A 26 24.94 -5.30 9.48
C ARG A 26 24.33 -6.68 9.75
N ALA A 27 25.09 -7.71 9.39
CA ALA A 27 24.82 -9.08 9.80
C ALA A 27 24.87 -9.16 11.34
N ALA A 28 23.77 -9.55 11.95
CA ALA A 28 23.69 -9.88 13.36
C ALA A 28 24.47 -11.17 13.59
N HIS A 29 25.49 -11.13 14.46
CA HIS A 29 26.22 -12.29 14.91
C HIS A 29 25.31 -13.24 15.71
N PRO A 30 25.35 -14.56 15.47
CA PRO A 30 24.66 -15.50 16.33
C PRO A 30 25.37 -15.62 17.69
N LEU A 31 24.59 -15.53 18.75
CA LEU A 31 25.05 -15.80 20.11
C LEU A 31 25.39 -17.32 20.29
N PRO A 32 26.38 -17.67 21.10
CA PRO A 32 26.76 -19.05 21.28
C PRO A 32 25.73 -19.81 22.10
N VAL A 33 25.31 -20.96 21.58
CA VAL A 33 24.48 -21.94 22.27
C VAL A 33 25.35 -22.64 23.29
N SER A 34 25.15 -22.34 24.58
CA SER A 34 25.79 -23.07 25.69
C SER A 34 25.07 -24.40 25.87
N SER A 35 25.85 -25.47 25.66
CA SER A 35 25.47 -26.85 25.93
C SER A 35 25.33 -27.08 27.44
N ALA A 36 24.11 -27.32 27.91
CA ALA A 36 23.88 -27.94 29.20
C ALA A 36 23.26 -29.33 28.99
N LEU A 37 24.11 -30.32 28.91
CA LEU A 37 23.76 -31.72 29.12
C LEU A 37 23.28 -31.88 30.56
N ASN A 38 22.00 -32.24 30.74
CA ASN A 38 21.53 -32.75 32.00
C ASN A 38 20.95 -34.15 31.79
N LEU A 39 21.73 -35.13 32.17
CA LEU A 39 21.39 -36.54 32.33
C LEU A 39 20.47 -36.68 33.55
N TYR A 40 19.21 -37.06 33.36
CA TYR A 40 18.47 -37.78 34.41
C TYR A 40 17.65 -38.93 33.81
N SER A 41 18.20 -40.07 34.13
CA SER A 41 17.67 -41.45 34.32
C SER A 41 16.18 -41.74 34.10
N LEU A 42 16.03 -42.76 33.28
CA LEU A 42 15.10 -43.91 33.31
C LEU A 42 14.19 -44.04 34.51
N GLN A 43 12.91 -44.01 34.29
CA GLN A 43 11.92 -44.82 35.04
C GLN A 43 10.62 -44.97 34.19
N SER A 44 10.35 -46.13 33.63
CA SER A 44 9.01 -46.63 33.34
C SER A 44 8.67 -47.61 34.48
N PRO A 45 7.40 -47.93 34.79
CA PRO A 45 6.32 -48.24 33.83
C PRO A 45 4.88 -47.82 34.32
N GLY A 46 3.97 -47.85 33.37
CA GLY A 46 2.59 -48.22 33.73
C GLY A 46 1.52 -47.20 33.34
N ALA A 47 0.79 -47.57 32.30
CA ALA A 47 -0.66 -47.43 32.08
C ALA A 47 -1.30 -46.02 32.02
N ALA A 48 -1.86 -45.82 30.95
CA ALA A 48 -3.05 -45.12 30.52
C ALA A 48 -2.75 -44.20 29.35
N ALA A 49 -3.00 -44.70 28.16
CA ALA A 49 -3.14 -43.92 26.98
C ALA A 49 -4.43 -43.08 27.07
N GLU A 50 -4.34 -41.89 27.65
CA GLU A 50 -5.28 -40.82 27.34
C GLU A 50 -4.80 -40.16 26.06
N SER A 51 -5.45 -40.55 24.98
CA SER A 51 -5.40 -39.84 23.73
C SER A 51 -5.85 -38.40 23.96
N GLN A 52 -4.90 -37.48 24.24
CA GLN A 52 -5.13 -36.05 24.01
C GLN A 52 -5.22 -35.86 22.51
N GLN A 53 -6.40 -36.13 22.01
CA GLN A 53 -6.87 -35.70 20.71
C GLN A 53 -6.92 -34.17 20.78
N SER A 54 -5.80 -33.55 20.38
CA SER A 54 -5.80 -32.12 20.04
C SER A 54 -6.91 -31.93 19.03
N SER A 55 -8.07 -31.50 19.50
CA SER A 55 -9.19 -31.09 18.65
C SER A 55 -8.72 -29.87 17.85
N LYS A 56 -8.05 -30.15 16.75
CA LYS A 56 -7.89 -29.19 15.65
C LYS A 56 -9.32 -28.96 15.16
N SER A 57 -9.99 -27.93 15.71
CA SER A 57 -11.30 -27.47 15.25
C SER A 57 -11.13 -27.13 13.76
N SER A 58 -11.41 -28.11 12.90
CA SER A 58 -11.54 -27.87 11.47
C SER A 58 -12.70 -26.92 11.31
N ALA A 59 -12.51 -25.81 10.61
CA ALA A 59 -13.62 -24.99 10.19
C ALA A 59 -14.50 -25.79 9.24
N ASP A 60 -15.81 -25.62 9.36
CA ASP A 60 -16.78 -26.34 8.53
C ASP A 60 -16.81 -25.74 7.11
N ALA A 61 -16.50 -24.46 6.98
CA ALA A 61 -16.40 -23.75 5.72
C ALA A 61 -15.27 -22.71 5.74
N GLN A 62 -14.72 -22.39 4.56
CA GLN A 62 -13.60 -21.46 4.44
C GLN A 62 -13.86 -20.41 3.36
N VAL A 63 -13.43 -19.17 3.66
CA VAL A 63 -13.35 -18.05 2.72
C VAL A 63 -11.91 -17.63 2.59
N ILE A 64 -11.40 -17.57 1.36
CA ILE A 64 -10.07 -17.08 1.05
C ILE A 64 -10.13 -15.59 0.72
N MET A 65 -9.22 -14.81 1.27
CA MET A 65 -8.99 -13.42 0.91
C MET A 65 -7.76 -13.36 0.01
N ASN A 66 -7.97 -13.11 -1.29
CA ASN A 66 -6.89 -13.05 -2.28
C ASN A 66 -7.26 -12.09 -3.42
N GLY A 67 -6.30 -11.26 -3.85
CA GLY A 67 -6.49 -10.25 -4.89
C GLY A 67 -7.51 -9.18 -4.48
N ILE A 68 -7.52 -8.79 -3.17
CA ILE A 68 -8.46 -7.83 -2.58
C ILE A 68 -9.92 -8.25 -2.78
N ARG A 69 -10.19 -9.54 -2.56
CA ARG A 69 -11.52 -10.15 -2.69
C ARG A 69 -11.73 -11.27 -1.69
N PHE A 70 -12.99 -11.45 -1.28
CA PHE A 70 -13.44 -12.68 -0.62
C PHE A 70 -13.80 -13.73 -1.66
N GLN A 71 -13.35 -14.95 -1.45
CA GLN A 71 -13.60 -16.09 -2.36
C GLN A 71 -14.07 -17.31 -1.54
N PRO A 72 -15.31 -17.75 -1.75
CA PRO A 72 -16.31 -17.21 -2.65
C PRO A 72 -16.92 -15.87 -2.19
N PRO A 73 -17.49 -15.05 -3.10
CA PRO A 73 -18.14 -13.80 -2.72
C PRO A 73 -19.48 -13.98 -2.03
N GLU A 74 -20.07 -15.17 -2.12
CA GLU A 74 -21.24 -15.60 -1.37
C GLU A 74 -21.00 -17.01 -0.86
N LEU A 75 -21.17 -17.21 0.45
CA LEU A 75 -21.02 -18.49 1.12
C LEU A 75 -22.31 -18.84 1.84
N THR A 76 -22.81 -20.05 1.60
CA THR A 76 -23.96 -20.60 2.36
C THR A 76 -23.45 -21.61 3.38
N VAL A 77 -23.91 -21.46 4.63
CA VAL A 77 -23.58 -22.31 5.78
C VAL A 77 -24.82 -22.62 6.59
N HIS A 78 -24.70 -23.54 7.56
CA HIS A 78 -25.76 -23.79 8.52
C HIS A 78 -25.49 -23.04 9.84
N ALA A 79 -26.57 -22.68 10.52
CA ALA A 79 -26.46 -22.16 11.87
C ALA A 79 -25.79 -23.21 12.78
N GLY A 80 -24.76 -22.79 13.52
CA GLY A 80 -23.89 -23.64 14.32
C GLY A 80 -22.53 -23.95 13.65
N GLU A 81 -22.39 -23.81 12.34
CA GLU A 81 -21.13 -24.03 11.63
C GLU A 81 -20.12 -22.91 11.89
N THR A 82 -18.85 -23.27 11.83
CA THR A 82 -17.72 -22.34 11.98
C THR A 82 -17.11 -22.04 10.62
N VAL A 83 -17.08 -20.77 10.26
CA VAL A 83 -16.42 -20.25 9.06
C VAL A 83 -15.04 -19.74 9.40
N GLU A 84 -14.06 -20.08 8.59
CA GLU A 84 -12.69 -19.57 8.66
C GLU A 84 -12.42 -18.64 7.47
N TRP A 85 -11.97 -17.43 7.75
CA TRP A 85 -11.42 -16.52 6.75
C TRP A 85 -9.89 -16.60 6.80
N LYS A 86 -9.28 -16.92 5.67
CA LYS A 86 -7.82 -17.03 5.52
C LYS A 86 -7.31 -15.94 4.59
N ASN A 87 -6.36 -15.15 5.04
CA ASN A 87 -5.73 -14.12 4.22
C ASN A 87 -4.53 -14.72 3.44
N GLU A 88 -4.72 -14.95 2.15
CA GLU A 88 -3.67 -15.37 1.21
C GLU A 88 -3.15 -14.20 0.36
N ASP A 89 -3.59 -12.97 0.65
CA ASP A 89 -3.09 -11.76 0.01
C ASP A 89 -1.82 -11.26 0.72
N ILE A 90 -1.11 -10.36 0.05
CA ILE A 90 0.09 -9.69 0.59
C ILE A 90 -0.24 -8.49 1.47
N VAL A 91 -1.52 -8.12 1.57
CA VAL A 91 -2.04 -6.99 2.37
C VAL A 91 -2.94 -7.49 3.50
N SER A 92 -3.06 -6.69 4.57
CA SER A 92 -3.98 -6.98 5.67
C SER A 92 -5.43 -6.68 5.28
N HIS A 93 -6.36 -7.53 5.73
CA HIS A 93 -7.80 -7.40 5.51
C HIS A 93 -8.57 -7.40 6.81
N THR A 94 -9.85 -6.98 6.76
CA THR A 94 -10.81 -7.20 7.84
C THR A 94 -12.03 -7.94 7.31
N VAL A 95 -12.76 -8.61 8.21
CA VAL A 95 -14.08 -9.17 7.97
C VAL A 95 -15.03 -8.45 8.91
N THR A 96 -15.73 -7.44 8.39
CA THR A 96 -16.55 -6.52 9.19
C THR A 96 -17.98 -6.53 8.65
N ALA A 97 -18.93 -6.90 9.49
CA ALA A 97 -20.35 -6.91 9.11
C ALA A 97 -20.88 -5.50 8.84
N ASP A 98 -21.73 -5.36 7.83
CA ASP A 98 -22.33 -4.07 7.47
C ASP A 98 -23.31 -3.57 8.55
N ASP A 99 -23.90 -4.49 9.32
CA ASP A 99 -24.79 -4.22 10.45
C ASP A 99 -24.05 -4.07 11.80
N GLY A 100 -22.71 -4.22 11.80
CA GLY A 100 -21.88 -4.12 13.00
C GLY A 100 -21.91 -5.34 13.92
N SER A 101 -22.54 -6.46 13.53
CA SER A 101 -22.68 -7.65 14.37
C SER A 101 -21.36 -8.38 14.65
N PHE A 102 -20.34 -8.21 13.80
CA PHE A 102 -18.99 -8.74 14.01
C PHE A 102 -17.91 -7.90 13.32
N ASP A 103 -16.70 -8.01 13.85
CA ASP A 103 -15.49 -7.41 13.29
C ASP A 103 -14.27 -8.26 13.68
N SER A 104 -13.52 -8.72 12.69
CA SER A 104 -12.31 -9.52 12.90
C SER A 104 -11.10 -8.71 13.40
N GLY A 105 -11.14 -7.38 13.32
CA GLY A 105 -9.92 -6.58 13.31
C GLY A 105 -9.05 -6.86 12.05
N LEU A 106 -7.81 -6.41 12.08
CA LEU A 106 -6.86 -6.66 10.98
C LEU A 106 -6.36 -8.10 11.00
N ILE A 107 -6.53 -8.80 9.88
CA ILE A 107 -5.99 -10.14 9.60
C ILE A 107 -4.75 -9.95 8.71
N PRO A 108 -3.53 -10.17 9.21
CA PRO A 108 -2.31 -9.99 8.43
C PRO A 108 -2.17 -11.03 7.31
N PRO A 109 -1.25 -10.83 6.34
CA PRO A 109 -0.88 -11.85 5.36
C PRO A 109 -0.59 -13.20 6.01
N GLY A 110 -1.19 -14.28 5.49
CA GLY A 110 -1.12 -15.64 6.05
C GLY A 110 -1.94 -15.87 7.32
N GLY A 111 -2.56 -14.82 7.90
CA GLY A 111 -3.40 -14.93 9.10
C GLY A 111 -4.78 -15.50 8.79
N THR A 112 -5.44 -15.97 9.86
CA THR A 112 -6.82 -16.49 9.81
C THR A 112 -7.68 -15.89 10.91
N TRP A 113 -8.99 -15.85 10.67
CA TRP A 113 -10.00 -15.52 11.65
C TRP A 113 -11.19 -16.48 11.54
N LYS A 114 -11.79 -16.86 12.65
CA LYS A 114 -12.89 -17.82 12.70
C LYS A 114 -14.08 -17.25 13.43
N MET A 115 -15.28 -17.57 12.95
CA MET A 115 -16.53 -17.21 13.58
C MET A 115 -17.55 -18.35 13.46
N THR A 116 -18.22 -18.68 14.56
CA THR A 116 -19.36 -19.58 14.53
C THR A 116 -20.64 -18.80 14.24
N VAL A 117 -21.38 -19.21 13.24
CA VAL A 117 -22.64 -18.58 12.81
C VAL A 117 -23.76 -19.00 13.74
N LYS A 118 -24.32 -18.06 14.52
CA LYS A 118 -25.23 -18.37 15.61
C LYS A 118 -26.67 -18.62 15.16
N SER A 119 -27.14 -17.98 14.09
CA SER A 119 -28.54 -18.03 13.66
C SER A 119 -28.67 -17.96 12.14
N ALA A 120 -29.75 -18.50 11.60
CA ALA A 120 -30.07 -18.33 10.18
C ALA A 120 -30.35 -16.87 9.84
N GLY A 121 -29.95 -16.47 8.64
CA GLY A 121 -30.09 -15.11 8.13
C GLY A 121 -29.09 -14.81 7.00
N SER A 122 -29.10 -13.60 6.51
CA SER A 122 -28.17 -13.11 5.52
C SER A 122 -27.37 -11.96 6.12
N LEU A 123 -26.05 -12.07 6.10
CA LEU A 123 -25.10 -11.09 6.64
C LEU A 123 -24.22 -10.60 5.49
N GLU A 124 -24.30 -9.32 5.19
CA GLU A 124 -23.36 -8.67 4.27
C GLU A 124 -22.16 -8.16 5.08
N TYR A 125 -20.97 -8.32 4.52
CA TYR A 125 -19.73 -7.90 5.17
C TYR A 125 -18.72 -7.37 4.17
N HIS A 126 -17.81 -6.56 4.65
CA HIS A 126 -16.80 -5.89 3.85
C HIS A 126 -15.43 -5.86 4.54
N CYS A 127 -14.41 -5.49 3.78
CA CYS A 127 -13.10 -5.16 4.31
C CYS A 127 -12.98 -3.64 4.48
N ARG A 128 -12.74 -3.15 5.71
CA ARG A 128 -12.65 -1.70 5.98
C ARG A 128 -11.55 -0.99 5.21
N PRO A 129 -10.30 -1.52 5.08
CA PRO A 129 -9.27 -0.92 4.25
C PRO A 129 -9.59 -0.91 2.74
N HIS A 130 -10.46 -1.82 2.27
CA HIS A 130 -10.74 -2.02 0.85
C HIS A 130 -12.24 -1.97 0.57
N PRO A 131 -12.84 -0.78 0.37
CA PRO A 131 -14.30 -0.59 0.30
C PRO A 131 -15.03 -1.42 -0.77
N ASN A 132 -14.30 -1.84 -1.82
CA ASN A 132 -14.86 -2.68 -2.89
C ASN A 132 -14.80 -4.19 -2.59
N MET A 133 -14.11 -4.58 -1.51
CA MET A 133 -14.02 -5.96 -1.05
C MET A 133 -15.22 -6.29 -0.17
N LYS A 134 -16.28 -6.81 -0.78
CA LYS A 134 -17.56 -7.15 -0.15
C LYS A 134 -17.91 -8.59 -0.43
N ALA A 135 -18.65 -9.19 0.50
CA ALA A 135 -19.18 -10.54 0.38
C ALA A 135 -20.43 -10.73 1.24
N LYS A 136 -21.05 -11.89 1.09
CA LYS A 136 -22.30 -12.26 1.75
C LYS A 136 -22.19 -13.64 2.37
N LEU A 137 -22.67 -13.76 3.60
CA LEU A 137 -22.83 -15.02 4.30
C LEU A 137 -24.32 -15.32 4.45
N VAL A 138 -24.76 -16.46 3.92
CA VAL A 138 -26.14 -16.92 4.04
C VAL A 138 -26.17 -18.10 5.00
N ALA A 139 -26.81 -17.93 6.14
CA ALA A 139 -27.00 -19.00 7.13
C ALA A 139 -28.39 -19.59 7.00
N THR A 140 -28.50 -20.92 6.95
CA THR A 140 -29.76 -21.66 6.83
C THR A 140 -29.99 -22.57 8.04
N ASN A 141 -31.28 -22.88 8.34
CA ASN A 141 -31.68 -23.87 9.36
C ASN A 141 -31.81 -25.26 8.69
N GLY A 142 -30.75 -25.96 8.42
CA GLY A 142 -30.87 -27.26 7.77
C GLY A 142 -29.57 -28.05 7.70
N THR A 143 -29.68 -29.36 7.66
CA THR A 143 -28.59 -30.34 7.65
C THR A 143 -28.12 -30.74 6.24
N GLN A 144 -27.77 -29.77 5.38
CA GLN A 144 -27.12 -30.10 4.11
C GLN A 144 -25.76 -29.40 4.06
N SER A 145 -24.72 -30.22 3.91
CA SER A 145 -23.34 -29.71 3.70
C SER A 145 -23.27 -28.72 2.54
N PRO A 146 -22.61 -27.58 2.72
CA PRO A 146 -22.35 -26.64 1.63
C PRO A 146 -21.52 -27.34 0.57
N GLN A 147 -22.03 -27.40 -0.65
CA GLN A 147 -21.18 -27.76 -1.79
C GLN A 147 -20.29 -26.53 -2.11
N PRO A 148 -18.97 -26.67 -2.12
CA PRO A 148 -18.10 -25.59 -2.57
C PRO A 148 -18.46 -25.29 -4.03
N GLN A 149 -19.01 -24.10 -4.28
CA GLN A 149 -19.14 -23.62 -5.67
C GLN A 149 -17.76 -23.25 -6.18
N THR A 150 -17.05 -24.23 -6.74
CA THR A 150 -15.80 -24.00 -7.46
C THR A 150 -16.12 -23.35 -8.81
N ASN A 151 -16.29 -22.05 -8.82
CA ASN A 151 -16.23 -21.28 -10.06
C ASN A 151 -14.77 -21.15 -10.50
N THR A 152 -14.22 -22.23 -11.05
CA THR A 152 -12.88 -22.30 -11.65
C THR A 152 -12.86 -21.70 -13.07
N GLY A 153 -13.35 -20.51 -13.22
CA GLY A 153 -13.19 -19.74 -14.45
C GLY A 153 -12.43 -18.45 -14.17
N PHE A 154 -11.22 -18.30 -14.72
CA PHE A 154 -10.54 -17.00 -14.75
C PHE A 154 -11.46 -16.02 -15.49
N ARG A 155 -12.17 -15.19 -14.74
CA ARG A 155 -12.91 -14.05 -15.30
C ARG A 155 -12.08 -12.80 -15.05
N LEU A 156 -11.76 -12.07 -16.10
CA LEU A 156 -11.23 -10.71 -15.96
C LEU A 156 -12.21 -9.92 -15.10
N PRO A 157 -11.71 -9.22 -14.05
CA PRO A 157 -12.58 -8.36 -13.26
C PRO A 157 -13.23 -7.31 -14.16
N ALA A 158 -14.54 -7.16 -14.04
CA ALA A 158 -15.24 -6.08 -14.72
C ALA A 158 -14.61 -4.75 -14.28
N LEU A 159 -14.18 -3.93 -15.25
CA LEU A 159 -13.70 -2.58 -15.00
C LEU A 159 -14.90 -1.74 -14.54
N THR A 160 -15.11 -1.69 -13.23
CA THR A 160 -16.13 -0.79 -12.66
C THR A 160 -15.51 0.57 -12.45
N PRO A 161 -16.11 1.66 -12.96
CA PRO A 161 -15.62 3.00 -12.67
C PRO A 161 -15.72 3.28 -11.17
N PRO A 162 -14.82 4.12 -10.60
CA PRO A 162 -14.88 4.51 -9.20
C PRO A 162 -16.26 5.09 -8.86
N ARG A 163 -16.89 4.55 -7.83
CA ARG A 163 -18.24 4.94 -7.40
C ARG A 163 -18.23 6.05 -6.36
N SER A 164 -17.07 6.28 -5.74
CA SER A 164 -16.91 7.26 -4.68
C SER A 164 -15.54 7.96 -4.77
N PRO A 165 -15.42 9.22 -4.28
CA PRO A 165 -14.15 9.95 -4.29
C PRO A 165 -13.01 9.24 -3.54
N GLN A 166 -13.33 8.42 -2.54
CA GLN A 166 -12.33 7.66 -1.79
C GLN A 166 -11.63 6.59 -2.64
N GLU A 167 -12.33 6.00 -3.60
CA GLU A 167 -11.76 5.01 -4.54
C GLU A 167 -10.81 5.67 -5.55
N LEU A 168 -10.93 6.98 -5.74
CA LEU A 168 -10.02 7.76 -6.58
C LEU A 168 -8.67 8.01 -5.91
N HIS A 169 -8.61 8.02 -4.57
CA HIS A 169 -7.38 8.36 -3.86
C HIS A 169 -6.17 7.48 -4.26
N PRO A 170 -6.24 6.13 -4.25
CA PRO A 170 -5.12 5.29 -4.69
C PRO A 170 -4.72 5.50 -6.14
N ILE A 171 -5.69 5.78 -7.03
CA ILE A 171 -5.43 6.05 -8.44
C ILE A 171 -4.66 7.36 -8.58
N LEU A 172 -5.13 8.44 -7.95
CA LEU A 172 -4.52 9.76 -8.03
C LEU A 172 -3.13 9.80 -7.39
N VAL A 173 -2.92 9.05 -6.29
CA VAL A 173 -1.61 8.90 -5.65
C VAL A 173 -0.55 8.39 -6.63
N ASN A 174 -0.89 7.40 -7.45
CA ASN A 174 0.05 6.83 -8.43
C ASN A 174 0.52 7.88 -9.44
N PHE A 175 -0.37 8.75 -9.93
CA PHE A 175 0.02 9.84 -10.83
C PHE A 175 0.92 10.85 -10.14
N THR A 176 0.57 11.28 -8.93
CA THR A 176 1.38 12.24 -8.16
C THR A 176 2.77 11.67 -7.86
N ALA A 177 2.83 10.39 -7.44
CA ALA A 177 4.08 9.70 -7.09
C ALA A 177 4.99 9.47 -8.32
N ALA A 178 4.43 9.31 -9.52
CA ALA A 178 5.22 9.05 -10.73
C ALA A 178 5.69 10.35 -11.43
N LEU A 179 4.84 11.37 -11.52
CA LEU A 179 5.10 12.52 -12.37
C LEU A 179 6.29 13.36 -11.92
N LEU A 180 6.50 13.58 -10.61
CA LEU A 180 7.61 14.40 -10.13
C LEU A 180 8.97 13.70 -10.26
N PRO A 181 9.16 12.42 -9.90
CA PRO A 181 10.40 11.70 -10.18
C PRO A 181 10.74 11.65 -11.67
N LEU A 182 9.74 11.41 -12.54
CA LEU A 182 9.93 11.42 -13.99
C LEU A 182 10.31 12.80 -14.51
N ALA A 183 9.72 13.88 -13.97
CA ALA A 183 10.09 15.24 -14.32
C ALA A 183 11.55 15.55 -13.91
N LEU A 184 11.96 15.16 -12.71
CA LEU A 184 13.33 15.33 -12.24
C LEU A 184 14.30 14.53 -13.12
N LEU A 185 13.99 13.28 -13.42
CA LEU A 185 14.80 12.45 -14.34
C LEU A 185 14.90 13.09 -15.73
N SER A 186 13.78 13.60 -16.26
CA SER A 186 13.75 14.29 -17.56
C SER A 186 14.63 15.55 -17.55
N ASP A 187 14.64 16.32 -16.45
CA ASP A 187 15.52 17.48 -16.31
C ASP A 187 16.99 17.08 -16.24
N LEU A 188 17.35 16.05 -15.49
CA LEU A 188 18.72 15.54 -15.38
C LEU A 188 19.22 15.02 -16.73
N LEU A 189 18.38 14.25 -17.44
CA LEU A 189 18.68 13.80 -18.80
C LEU A 189 18.80 14.97 -19.79
N GLY A 190 17.94 16.00 -19.65
CA GLY A 190 17.98 17.22 -20.44
C GLY A 190 19.29 17.97 -20.27
N LEU A 191 19.79 18.07 -19.05
CA LEU A 191 21.12 18.68 -18.76
C LEU A 191 22.25 17.85 -19.34
N TRP A 192 22.20 16.51 -19.21
CA TRP A 192 23.23 15.62 -19.72
C TRP A 192 23.28 15.59 -21.25
N THR A 193 22.11 15.45 -21.89
CA THR A 193 22.01 15.36 -23.37
C THR A 193 21.91 16.71 -24.06
N ARG A 194 21.80 17.81 -23.30
CA ARG A 194 21.58 19.18 -23.79
C ARG A 194 20.31 19.33 -24.64
N ARG A 195 19.29 18.52 -24.39
CA ARG A 195 18.01 18.54 -25.11
C ARG A 195 16.98 19.38 -24.38
N THR A 196 16.61 20.51 -24.96
CA THR A 196 15.59 21.42 -24.38
C THR A 196 14.18 20.79 -24.34
N SER A 197 13.88 19.86 -25.26
CA SER A 197 12.60 19.14 -25.26
C SER A 197 12.35 18.35 -23.98
N LEU A 198 13.40 17.80 -23.33
CA LEU A 198 13.28 17.10 -22.05
C LEU A 198 12.92 18.06 -20.91
N HIS A 199 13.45 19.29 -20.94
CA HIS A 199 13.06 20.32 -19.99
C HIS A 199 11.61 20.79 -20.19
N ALA A 200 11.13 20.84 -21.44
CA ALA A 200 9.74 21.14 -21.74
C ALA A 200 8.83 20.03 -21.21
N ALA A 201 9.16 18.76 -21.45
CA ALA A 201 8.42 17.61 -20.91
C ALA A 201 8.33 17.65 -19.37
N ALA A 202 9.47 17.89 -18.69
CA ALA A 202 9.51 18.06 -17.24
C ALA A 202 8.57 19.17 -16.74
N SER A 203 8.46 20.27 -17.47
CA SER A 203 7.59 21.40 -17.11
C SER A 203 6.11 20.98 -17.09
N TRP A 204 5.66 20.23 -18.10
CA TRP A 204 4.30 19.73 -18.17
C TRP A 204 4.02 18.68 -17.10
N MET A 205 4.97 17.77 -16.84
CA MET A 205 4.82 16.76 -15.78
C MET A 205 4.62 17.41 -14.40
N VAL A 206 5.40 18.44 -14.06
CA VAL A 206 5.26 19.18 -12.79
C VAL A 206 3.92 19.91 -12.74
N LEU A 207 3.47 20.50 -13.86
CA LEU A 207 2.17 21.18 -13.92
C LEU A 207 1.03 20.19 -13.68
N TYR A 208 1.02 19.05 -14.38
CA TYR A 208 0.01 18.01 -14.16
C TYR A 208 0.02 17.47 -12.73
N ALA A 209 1.21 17.23 -12.17
CA ALA A 209 1.34 16.81 -10.78
C ALA A 209 0.72 17.83 -9.83
N ALA A 210 0.96 19.13 -10.04
CA ALA A 210 0.40 20.20 -9.21
C ALA A 210 -1.13 20.34 -9.32
N ILE A 211 -1.73 19.96 -10.46
CA ILE A 211 -3.18 19.92 -10.64
C ILE A 211 -3.79 18.68 -9.94
N ILE A 212 -3.12 17.52 -10.04
CA ILE A 212 -3.64 16.26 -9.50
C ILE A 212 -3.48 16.19 -7.98
N THR A 213 -2.40 16.74 -7.42
CA THR A 213 -2.08 16.62 -5.99
C THR A 213 -3.18 17.18 -5.06
N PRO A 214 -3.82 18.34 -5.32
CA PRO A 214 -4.96 18.81 -4.52
C PRO A 214 -6.13 17.84 -4.54
N LEU A 215 -6.45 17.25 -5.70
CA LEU A 215 -7.52 16.26 -5.84
C LEU A 215 -7.20 15.00 -5.03
N THR A 216 -5.94 14.57 -5.04
CA THR A 216 -5.45 13.46 -4.21
C THR A 216 -5.63 13.77 -2.72
N GLY A 217 -5.28 14.99 -2.30
CA GLY A 217 -5.47 15.46 -0.93
C GLY A 217 -6.94 15.42 -0.50
N ILE A 218 -7.85 15.98 -1.31
CA ILE A 218 -9.29 15.99 -1.05
C ILE A 218 -9.82 14.56 -0.92
N ALA A 219 -9.46 13.67 -1.84
CA ALA A 219 -9.87 12.26 -1.79
C ALA A 219 -9.36 11.55 -0.54
N GLY A 220 -8.12 11.86 -0.08
CA GLY A 220 -7.54 11.32 1.15
C GLY A 220 -8.26 11.80 2.41
N TRP A 221 -8.61 13.10 2.49
CA TRP A 221 -9.40 13.64 3.60
C TRP A 221 -10.80 13.03 3.64
N TRP A 222 -11.43 12.86 2.51
CA TRP A 222 -12.73 12.20 2.41
C TRP A 222 -12.67 10.74 2.87
N TRP A 223 -11.61 10.03 2.50
CA TRP A 223 -11.42 8.66 2.95
C TRP A 223 -11.31 8.59 4.49
N LYS A 224 -10.46 9.43 5.11
CA LYS A 224 -10.32 9.45 6.57
C LYS A 224 -11.67 9.66 7.27
N SER A 225 -12.50 10.58 6.77
CA SER A 225 -13.80 10.89 7.40
C SER A 225 -14.76 9.70 7.45
N ARG A 226 -14.50 8.65 6.66
CA ARG A 226 -15.37 7.47 6.53
C ARG A 226 -14.73 6.15 6.98
N SER A 227 -13.46 6.12 7.28
CA SER A 227 -12.73 4.89 7.65
C SER A 227 -12.89 4.44 9.11
N GLY A 228 -13.68 5.14 9.93
CA GLY A 228 -14.17 4.66 11.21
C GLY A 228 -13.12 4.25 12.26
N GLY A 229 -11.90 4.82 12.24
CA GLY A 229 -10.93 4.61 13.33
C GLY A 229 -10.18 3.27 13.30
N ALA A 230 -10.21 2.55 12.18
CA ALA A 230 -9.57 1.23 12.02
C ALA A 230 -8.02 1.25 11.98
N LEU A 231 -7.41 2.40 11.81
CA LEU A 231 -5.97 2.54 11.62
C LEU A 231 -5.33 3.32 12.79
N PRO A 232 -4.03 3.12 13.08
CA PRO A 232 -3.32 3.87 14.11
C PRO A 232 -3.43 5.38 13.88
N GLU A 233 -4.01 6.11 14.84
CA GLU A 233 -4.35 7.52 14.69
C GLU A 233 -3.13 8.43 14.46
N ASN A 234 -2.00 8.11 15.08
CA ASN A 234 -0.74 8.80 14.89
C ASN A 234 -0.24 8.67 13.44
N LEU A 235 -0.32 7.48 12.85
CA LEU A 235 0.15 7.21 11.49
C LEU A 235 -0.72 7.95 10.45
N ILE A 236 -2.05 7.89 10.63
CA ILE A 236 -3.00 8.62 9.77
C ILE A 236 -2.73 10.12 9.86
N THR A 237 -2.52 10.65 11.06
CA THR A 237 -2.31 12.08 11.27
C THR A 237 -1.05 12.57 10.58
N VAL A 238 0.07 11.86 10.72
CA VAL A 238 1.33 12.20 10.04
C VAL A 238 1.16 12.14 8.52
N HIS A 239 0.57 11.05 8.00
CA HIS A 239 0.32 10.89 6.57
C HIS A 239 -0.56 12.01 6.00
N GLN A 240 -1.60 12.40 6.72
CA GLN A 240 -2.55 13.42 6.31
C GLN A 240 -1.92 14.82 6.25
N TRP A 241 -1.20 15.23 7.31
CA TRP A 241 -0.57 16.53 7.34
C TRP A 241 0.61 16.66 6.38
N LEU A 242 1.41 15.61 6.24
CA LEU A 242 2.47 15.58 5.24
C LEU A 242 1.90 15.65 3.83
N GLY A 243 0.86 14.87 3.52
CA GLY A 243 0.19 14.92 2.21
C GLY A 243 -0.41 16.29 1.91
N THR A 244 -1.03 16.94 2.91
CA THR A 244 -1.58 18.31 2.77
C THR A 244 -0.47 19.34 2.53
N SER A 245 0.65 19.23 3.25
CA SER A 245 1.81 20.11 3.05
C SER A 245 2.41 19.97 1.66
N LEU A 246 2.47 18.74 1.13
CA LEU A 246 2.95 18.47 -0.21
C LEU A 246 2.10 19.16 -1.29
N VAL A 247 0.80 19.38 -1.08
CA VAL A 247 -0.03 20.18 -2.02
C VAL A 247 0.56 21.57 -2.23
N LEU A 248 0.93 22.26 -1.15
CA LEU A 248 1.54 23.59 -1.23
C LEU A 248 2.92 23.54 -1.90
N VAL A 249 3.72 22.53 -1.57
CA VAL A 249 5.05 22.32 -2.19
C VAL A 249 4.93 22.13 -3.70
N PHE A 250 3.95 21.35 -4.17
CA PHE A 250 3.72 21.16 -5.61
C PHE A 250 3.31 22.43 -6.32
N VAL A 251 2.49 23.28 -5.68
CA VAL A 251 2.13 24.59 -6.23
C VAL A 251 3.38 25.47 -6.37
N VAL A 252 4.24 25.52 -5.34
CA VAL A 252 5.49 26.28 -5.39
C VAL A 252 6.41 25.76 -6.51
N LEU A 253 6.59 24.43 -6.61
CA LEU A 253 7.37 23.80 -7.68
C LEU A 253 6.82 24.13 -9.06
N ALA A 254 5.50 24.07 -9.26
CA ALA A 254 4.87 24.37 -10.54
C ALA A 254 5.05 25.83 -10.93
N VAL A 255 4.84 26.76 -10.00
CA VAL A 255 5.06 28.20 -10.25
C VAL A 255 6.53 28.49 -10.59
N TRP A 256 7.47 27.90 -9.84
CA TRP A 256 8.90 28.07 -10.11
C TRP A 256 9.28 27.48 -11.46
N ARG A 257 8.82 26.26 -11.74
CA ARG A 257 9.06 25.57 -13.01
C ARG A 257 8.48 26.32 -14.20
N TRP A 258 7.27 26.86 -14.06
CA TRP A 258 6.61 27.65 -15.08
C TRP A 258 7.39 28.93 -15.43
N ARG A 259 7.96 29.60 -14.40
CA ARG A 259 8.83 30.77 -14.61
C ARG A 259 10.11 30.41 -15.38
N ILE A 260 10.74 29.26 -15.05
CA ILE A 260 11.91 28.73 -15.78
C ILE A 260 11.53 28.48 -17.24
N HIS A 261 10.41 27.80 -17.47
CA HIS A 261 9.92 27.45 -18.80
C HIS A 261 9.63 28.72 -19.65
N LYS A 262 8.91 29.69 -19.12
CA LYS A 262 8.61 30.96 -19.82
C LYS A 262 9.85 31.77 -20.20
N ARG A 263 10.92 31.63 -19.43
CA ARG A 263 12.20 32.32 -19.68
C ARG A 263 13.13 31.50 -20.56
N ASN A 264 12.73 30.37 -21.07
CA ASN A 264 13.55 29.41 -21.82
C ASN A 264 14.88 29.10 -21.12
N GLN A 265 14.86 29.03 -19.79
CA GLN A 265 16.02 28.75 -18.96
C GLN A 265 16.12 27.27 -18.63
N VAL A 266 17.33 26.78 -18.40
CA VAL A 266 17.54 25.46 -17.78
C VAL A 266 17.28 25.55 -16.29
N PRO A 267 16.79 24.47 -15.66
CA PRO A 267 16.56 24.45 -14.22
C PRO A 267 17.86 24.67 -13.44
N SER A 268 17.78 25.54 -12.44
CA SER A 268 18.90 25.81 -11.54
C SER A 268 19.14 24.63 -10.58
N ILE A 269 20.35 24.52 -10.06
CA ILE A 269 20.70 23.52 -9.05
C ILE A 269 19.78 23.62 -7.84
N ALA A 270 19.42 24.83 -7.39
CA ALA A 270 18.50 25.04 -6.28
C ALA A 270 17.11 24.43 -6.55
N TYR A 271 16.58 24.60 -7.77
CA TYR A 271 15.33 23.97 -8.17
C TYR A 271 15.44 22.43 -8.15
N LEU A 272 16.50 21.88 -8.73
CA LEU A 272 16.71 20.42 -8.78
C LEU A 272 16.86 19.81 -7.39
N LEU A 273 17.58 20.47 -6.48
CA LEU A 273 17.69 20.03 -5.09
C LEU A 273 16.33 20.07 -4.36
N PHE A 274 15.56 21.14 -4.53
CA PHE A 274 14.24 21.25 -3.93
C PHE A 274 13.28 20.20 -4.48
N ALA A 275 13.28 19.95 -5.79
CA ALA A 275 12.52 18.86 -6.42
C ALA A 275 12.95 17.48 -5.90
N GLY A 276 14.26 17.24 -5.75
CA GLY A 276 14.81 16.00 -5.19
C GLY A 276 14.37 15.75 -3.73
N ILE A 277 14.44 16.78 -2.89
CA ILE A 277 13.92 16.69 -1.50
C ILE A 277 12.43 16.39 -1.50
N THR A 278 11.66 16.99 -2.42
CA THR A 278 10.23 16.69 -2.54
C THR A 278 9.98 15.25 -2.98
N VAL A 279 10.80 14.69 -3.87
CA VAL A 279 10.74 13.26 -4.24
C VAL A 279 10.98 12.37 -3.03
N LEU A 280 11.97 12.68 -2.18
CA LEU A 280 12.22 11.93 -0.94
C LEU A 280 11.02 12.02 0.03
N ALA A 281 10.42 13.20 0.16
CA ALA A 281 9.20 13.37 0.96
C ALA A 281 8.01 12.57 0.40
N LEU A 282 7.86 12.46 -0.93
CA LEU A 282 6.87 11.60 -1.57
C LEU A 282 7.12 10.11 -1.30
N ILE A 283 8.37 9.66 -1.34
CA ILE A 283 8.72 8.27 -1.02
C ILE A 283 8.34 7.97 0.44
N TYR A 284 8.66 8.89 1.36
CA TYR A 284 8.27 8.74 2.77
C TYR A 284 6.75 8.76 2.94
N GLN A 285 6.04 9.66 2.26
CA GLN A 285 4.57 9.70 2.23
C GLN A 285 3.98 8.38 1.72
N GLY A 286 4.56 7.81 0.66
CA GLY A 286 4.17 6.52 0.12
C GLY A 286 4.42 5.37 1.10
N SER A 287 5.54 5.39 1.84
CA SER A 287 5.84 4.39 2.87
C SER A 287 4.85 4.40 4.03
N LEU A 288 4.41 5.61 4.45
CA LEU A 288 3.34 5.74 5.46
C LEU A 288 2.01 5.16 4.96
N GLY A 289 1.65 5.45 3.69
CA GLY A 289 0.47 4.86 3.05
C GLY A 289 0.55 3.34 2.96
N GLY A 290 1.73 2.82 2.59
CA GLY A 290 2.01 1.39 2.57
C GLY A 290 1.91 0.76 3.97
N ALA A 291 2.46 1.39 5.00
CA ALA A 291 2.36 0.92 6.37
C ALA A 291 0.89 0.80 6.84
N MET A 292 0.05 1.77 6.46
CA MET A 292 -1.40 1.71 6.74
C MET A 292 -2.10 0.59 5.98
N ALA A 293 -1.72 0.36 4.71
CA ALA A 293 -2.34 -0.68 3.88
C ALA A 293 -1.92 -2.09 4.30
N PHE A 294 -0.65 -2.26 4.72
CA PHE A 294 -0.08 -3.57 5.05
C PHE A 294 -0.11 -3.91 6.56
N GLY A 295 -0.57 -2.99 7.43
CA GLY A 295 -0.65 -3.21 8.87
C GLY A 295 0.72 -3.37 9.56
N ARG A 296 1.75 -2.65 9.05
CA ARG A 296 3.12 -2.69 9.58
C ARG A 296 3.38 -1.54 10.53
#